data_6a69554482ce56969915a698706f344f
#
_entry.id   6a69554482ce56969915a698706f344f
#
_cell.length_a   1.000
_cell.length_b   1.000
_cell.length_c   1.000
_cell.angle_alpha   90.00
_cell.angle_beta   90.00
_cell.angle_gamma   90.00
#
_symmetry.space_group_name_H-M   'P 1'
#
loop_
_entity.id
_entity.type
_entity.pdbx_description
1 polymer ?
#
loop_
_entity_poly.entity_id
_entity_poly.type
_entity_poly.pdbx_seq_one_letter_code
_entity_poly.pdbx_strand_id
1 'polypeptide(L)'
;MAEPQREWFEKDFYKVLGVAENASDKDITKAYRKLARELHPDKNPGDTAAEERFKEVSAAYDVVGDEEKRKRYDDVRRLGPMAGGFGGGGSAGFNVGFDDLSDLLGGFFGRGGGGNPPGFRSAQQRPQRGADLEADLALDFEDAVNGIETTIHLNDGDGPRDIKARIPPGVTTGKKIRLKGRGSPGRLGGPPGDLFIKVTVCDHHLFGRAGNDLTLEVPITFAEATLGADISVPTLDAGPVKMRIPPGTSSGKTFRLRGNGGSGDLLVTAVVAVPEELSDEQKAAVEAFAAASDDSPRTHLGV
;
A
#
# COMPACT_ATOMS: atom_id res chain seq x y z
N MET A 1 7.49 13.14 15.73
CA MET A 1 6.97 14.53 15.62
C MET A 1 8.15 15.40 15.23
N ALA A 2 8.08 16.09 14.10
CA ALA A 2 9.19 16.92 13.63
C ALA A 2 9.24 18.21 14.47
N GLU A 3 10.42 18.48 15.06
CA GLU A 3 10.69 19.72 15.76
C GLU A 3 10.62 20.91 14.79
N PRO A 4 10.18 22.11 15.23
CA PRO A 4 10.22 23.32 14.42
C PRO A 4 11.69 23.63 14.10
N GLN A 5 12.04 23.49 12.82
CA GLN A 5 13.41 23.75 12.36
C GLN A 5 13.67 25.26 12.45
N ARG A 6 14.93 25.64 12.71
CA ARG A 6 15.41 27.03 12.79
C ARG A 6 14.96 27.90 11.61
N GLU A 7 14.74 27.26 10.47
CA GLU A 7 14.26 27.87 9.22
C GLU A 7 12.85 28.47 9.30
N TRP A 8 12.00 28.03 10.25
CA TRP A 8 10.65 28.59 10.43
C TRP A 8 10.64 30.03 10.96
N PHE A 9 11.73 30.46 11.58
CA PHE A 9 11.90 31.82 12.09
C PHE A 9 12.55 32.75 11.05
N GLU A 10 13.27 32.19 10.08
CA GLU A 10 14.11 32.97 9.15
C GLU A 10 13.48 33.13 7.77
N LYS A 11 12.64 32.15 7.32
CA LYS A 11 12.08 32.12 5.98
C LYS A 11 10.57 32.33 5.95
N ASP A 12 10.12 33.19 5.04
CA ASP A 12 8.70 33.39 4.76
C ASP A 12 8.22 32.39 3.70
N PHE A 13 7.67 31.26 4.12
CA PHE A 13 7.23 30.20 3.22
C PHE A 13 6.09 30.58 2.29
N TYR A 14 5.24 31.55 2.67
CA TYR A 14 4.21 32.08 1.78
C TYR A 14 4.83 32.88 0.63
N LYS A 15 5.86 33.68 0.90
CA LYS A 15 6.62 34.41 -0.14
C LYS A 15 7.41 33.47 -1.04
N VAL A 16 7.96 32.37 -0.49
CA VAL A 16 8.66 31.36 -1.29
C VAL A 16 7.72 30.74 -2.33
N LEU A 17 6.48 30.44 -1.94
CA LEU A 17 5.45 29.93 -2.86
C LEU A 17 4.77 31.02 -3.71
N GLY A 18 5.00 32.30 -3.42
CA GLY A 18 4.37 33.42 -4.12
C GLY A 18 2.86 33.54 -3.86
N VAL A 19 2.41 33.17 -2.67
CA VAL A 19 1.01 33.24 -2.24
C VAL A 19 0.83 34.18 -1.05
N ALA A 20 -0.40 34.68 -0.85
CA ALA A 20 -0.74 35.47 0.32
C ALA A 20 -0.84 34.58 1.59
N GLU A 21 -0.60 35.15 2.78
CA GLU A 21 -0.68 34.43 4.04
C GLU A 21 -2.07 33.84 4.32
N ASN A 22 -3.12 34.47 3.80
CA ASN A 22 -4.50 34.01 3.91
C ASN A 22 -4.94 33.14 2.70
N ALA A 23 -4.01 32.67 1.85
CA ALA A 23 -4.31 31.83 0.71
C ALA A 23 -5.01 30.52 1.14
N SER A 24 -5.95 30.04 0.32
CA SER A 24 -6.59 28.77 0.54
C SER A 24 -5.62 27.60 0.28
N ASP A 25 -5.89 26.43 0.87
CA ASP A 25 -5.09 25.22 0.64
C ASP A 25 -5.05 24.81 -0.84
N LYS A 26 -6.13 25.13 -1.57
CA LYS A 26 -6.20 24.93 -3.03
C LYS A 26 -5.23 25.84 -3.77
N ASP A 27 -5.12 27.10 -3.35
CA ASP A 27 -4.22 28.07 -3.98
C ASP A 27 -2.76 27.76 -3.67
N ILE A 28 -2.46 27.35 -2.44
CA ILE A 28 -1.12 26.88 -2.03
C ILE A 28 -0.70 25.68 -2.86
N THR A 29 -1.58 24.66 -2.96
CA THR A 29 -1.31 23.46 -3.77
C THR A 29 -1.14 23.80 -5.26
N LYS A 30 -1.93 24.74 -5.79
CA LYS A 30 -1.84 25.18 -7.19
C LYS A 30 -0.51 25.90 -7.46
N ALA A 31 -0.10 26.80 -6.56
CA ALA A 31 1.16 27.52 -6.67
C ALA A 31 2.37 26.56 -6.62
N TYR A 32 2.37 25.63 -5.66
CA TYR A 32 3.40 24.58 -5.56
C TYR A 32 3.52 23.78 -6.86
N ARG A 33 2.39 23.24 -7.37
CA ARG A 33 2.40 22.43 -8.60
C ARG A 33 2.90 23.20 -9.83
N LYS A 34 2.67 24.51 -9.88
CA LYS A 34 3.20 25.36 -10.94
C LYS A 34 4.71 25.48 -10.84
N LEU A 35 5.22 25.88 -9.68
CA LEU A 35 6.65 26.05 -9.41
C LEU A 35 7.42 24.73 -9.55
N ALA A 36 6.87 23.63 -9.04
CA ALA A 36 7.48 22.32 -9.15
C ALA A 36 7.65 21.85 -10.61
N ARG A 37 6.70 22.18 -11.51
CA ARG A 37 6.84 21.89 -12.95
C ARG A 37 7.83 22.80 -13.67
N GLU A 38 7.94 24.05 -13.23
CA GLU A 38 8.87 25.02 -13.81
C GLU A 38 10.32 24.72 -13.41
N LEU A 39 10.54 24.32 -12.16
CA LEU A 39 11.85 24.08 -11.56
C LEU A 39 12.30 22.61 -11.59
N HIS A 40 11.52 21.72 -12.25
CA HIS A 40 11.81 20.29 -12.25
C HIS A 40 13.20 19.99 -12.86
N PRO A 41 14.01 19.10 -12.25
CA PRO A 41 15.35 18.75 -12.76
C PRO A 41 15.35 18.28 -14.21
N ASP A 42 14.31 17.54 -14.65
CA ASP A 42 14.20 17.07 -16.03
C ASP A 42 14.01 18.20 -17.04
N LYS A 43 13.49 19.37 -16.62
CA LYS A 43 13.33 20.55 -17.48
C LYS A 43 14.52 21.49 -17.44
N ASN A 44 15.28 21.43 -16.34
CA ASN A 44 16.42 22.31 -16.08
C ASN A 44 17.66 21.49 -15.74
N PRO A 45 18.12 20.59 -16.64
CA PRO A 45 19.25 19.71 -16.36
C PRO A 45 20.53 20.53 -16.17
N GLY A 46 21.17 20.38 -15.00
CA GLY A 46 22.43 21.05 -14.67
C GLY A 46 22.27 22.50 -14.18
N ASP A 47 21.06 23.03 -14.04
CA ASP A 47 20.84 24.35 -13.42
C ASP A 47 20.75 24.23 -11.92
N THR A 48 21.89 24.54 -11.25
CA THR A 48 21.99 24.51 -9.78
C THR A 48 21.08 25.53 -9.10
N ALA A 49 20.80 26.66 -9.72
CA ALA A 49 19.90 27.68 -9.15
C ALA A 49 18.44 27.21 -9.18
N ALA A 50 18.02 26.52 -10.26
CA ALA A 50 16.72 25.89 -10.33
C ALA A 50 16.55 24.76 -9.31
N GLU A 51 17.61 23.96 -9.08
CA GLU A 51 17.61 22.90 -8.08
C GLU A 51 17.50 23.43 -6.65
N GLU A 52 18.28 24.46 -6.30
CA GLU A 52 18.17 25.10 -4.98
C GLU A 52 16.78 25.71 -4.76
N ARG A 53 16.25 26.39 -5.77
CA ARG A 53 14.90 26.95 -5.71
C ARG A 53 13.82 25.90 -5.58
N PHE A 54 13.97 24.73 -6.23
CA PHE A 54 13.07 23.61 -6.11
C PHE A 54 13.08 23.04 -4.68
N LYS A 55 14.25 22.95 -4.04
CA LYS A 55 14.39 22.52 -2.63
C LYS A 55 13.68 23.49 -1.69
N GLU A 56 13.84 24.81 -1.90
CA GLU A 56 13.16 25.82 -1.10
C GLU A 56 11.62 25.77 -1.25
N VAL A 57 11.13 25.63 -2.47
CA VAL A 57 9.69 25.52 -2.77
C VAL A 57 9.09 24.25 -2.16
N SER A 58 9.81 23.15 -2.21
CA SER A 58 9.38 21.87 -1.61
C SER A 58 9.34 21.97 -0.08
N ALA A 59 10.37 22.53 0.55
CA ALA A 59 10.40 22.74 1.99
C ALA A 59 9.28 23.69 2.46
N ALA A 60 8.98 24.75 1.69
CA ALA A 60 7.88 25.64 1.98
C ALA A 60 6.52 24.92 1.91
N TYR A 61 6.30 24.08 0.89
CA TYR A 61 5.05 23.32 0.76
C TYR A 61 4.88 22.26 1.83
N ASP A 62 5.96 21.62 2.29
CA ASP A 62 5.92 20.66 3.39
C ASP A 62 5.41 21.25 4.70
N VAL A 63 5.57 22.57 4.88
CA VAL A 63 5.11 23.29 6.07
C VAL A 63 3.72 23.88 5.88
N VAL A 64 3.50 24.68 4.81
CA VAL A 64 2.23 25.40 4.65
C VAL A 64 1.17 24.64 3.83
N GLY A 65 1.53 23.52 3.23
CA GLY A 65 0.60 22.62 2.53
C GLY A 65 -0.14 21.64 3.43
N ASP A 66 0.28 21.46 4.68
CA ASP A 66 -0.36 20.66 5.72
C ASP A 66 -1.04 21.57 6.73
N GLU A 67 -2.32 21.35 7.01
CA GLU A 67 -3.13 22.24 7.87
C GLU A 67 -2.58 22.35 9.30
N GLU A 68 -2.08 21.25 9.88
CA GLU A 68 -1.54 21.26 11.25
C GLU A 68 -0.19 21.97 11.32
N LYS A 69 0.70 21.72 10.36
CA LYS A 69 2.01 22.38 10.30
C LYS A 69 1.86 23.85 9.99
N ARG A 70 0.94 24.22 9.11
CA ARG A 70 0.61 25.60 8.77
C ARG A 70 0.17 26.39 10.00
N LYS A 71 -0.77 25.86 10.80
CA LYS A 71 -1.21 26.48 12.05
C LYS A 71 -0.04 26.72 12.99
N ARG A 72 0.83 25.74 13.17
CA ARG A 72 2.03 25.88 14.03
C ARG A 72 3.00 26.93 13.49
N TYR A 73 3.21 26.97 12.20
CA TYR A 73 4.06 27.96 11.55
C TYR A 73 3.49 29.38 11.71
N ASP A 74 2.19 29.57 11.53
CA ASP A 74 1.51 30.83 11.73
C ASP A 74 1.57 31.30 13.18
N ASP A 75 1.45 30.38 14.15
CA ASP A 75 1.59 30.67 15.56
C ASP A 75 3.02 31.13 15.91
N VAL A 76 4.05 30.47 15.37
CA VAL A 76 5.46 30.88 15.52
C VAL A 76 5.70 32.28 14.94
N ARG A 77 5.13 32.60 13.77
CA ARG A 77 5.24 33.94 13.18
C ARG A 77 4.55 35.02 14.00
N ARG A 78 3.37 34.71 14.60
CA ARG A 78 2.64 35.67 15.48
C ARG A 78 3.39 36.00 16.75
N LEU A 79 4.13 35.01 17.30
CA LEU A 79 4.95 35.23 18.51
C LEU A 79 6.17 36.11 18.25
N GLY A 80 6.55 36.30 16.97
CA GLY A 80 7.58 37.25 16.52
C GLY A 80 8.98 37.03 17.13
N PRO A 81 9.98 37.92 16.82
CA PRO A 81 11.35 37.80 17.30
C PRO A 81 11.49 37.91 18.84
N MET A 82 10.42 38.21 19.56
CA MET A 82 10.46 38.31 21.05
C MET A 82 10.60 36.94 21.72
N ALA A 83 10.31 35.80 21.05
CA ALA A 83 10.60 34.46 21.56
C ALA A 83 12.09 34.08 21.42
N GLY A 84 12.85 34.77 20.57
CA GLY A 84 14.30 34.57 20.38
C GLY A 84 15.18 35.35 21.31
N GLY A 85 14.63 36.21 22.17
CA GLY A 85 15.36 37.16 23.04
C GLY A 85 15.76 36.66 24.44
N PHE A 86 15.75 35.38 24.72
CA PHE A 86 16.27 34.81 25.97
C PHE A 86 17.64 34.12 25.75
N GLY A 87 18.56 34.84 25.14
CA GLY A 87 19.94 34.43 24.96
C GLY A 87 20.83 35.17 25.98
N GLY A 88 20.99 34.64 27.17
CA GLY A 88 21.91 35.17 28.20
C GLY A 88 22.16 34.16 29.31
N GLY A 89 23.18 33.28 29.13
CA GLY A 89 23.96 32.67 30.22
C GLY A 89 23.31 31.49 30.96
N GLY A 90 23.77 30.29 30.69
CA GLY A 90 23.55 29.13 31.58
C GLY A 90 23.39 27.82 30.81
N SER A 91 24.51 27.10 30.71
CA SER A 91 24.57 25.70 30.26
C SER A 91 23.68 24.81 31.15
N ALA A 92 22.47 24.52 30.69
CA ALA A 92 21.67 23.39 31.15
C ALA A 92 20.79 22.97 29.99
N GLY A 93 21.02 21.78 29.43
CA GLY A 93 20.23 21.21 28.36
C GLY A 93 18.80 20.91 28.81
N PHE A 94 17.89 21.80 28.51
CA PHE A 94 16.46 21.58 28.67
C PHE A 94 15.89 21.09 27.36
N ASN A 95 15.69 19.76 27.29
CA ASN A 95 14.87 19.12 26.29
C ASN A 95 13.41 19.24 26.72
N VAL A 96 12.82 20.43 26.56
CA VAL A 96 11.42 20.70 26.93
C VAL A 96 10.58 20.52 25.67
N GLY A 97 9.79 19.44 25.63
CA GLY A 97 8.80 19.22 24.59
C GLY A 97 7.74 20.34 24.60
N PHE A 98 7.17 20.65 23.45
CA PHE A 98 6.20 21.74 23.23
C PHE A 98 4.93 21.63 24.10
N ASP A 99 4.59 20.44 24.59
CA ASP A 99 3.51 20.21 25.55
C ASP A 99 3.83 20.77 26.94
N ASP A 100 5.10 20.77 27.36
CA ASP A 100 5.55 21.35 28.62
C ASP A 100 5.61 22.89 28.57
N LEU A 101 5.79 23.48 27.37
CA LEU A 101 5.86 24.93 27.19
C LEU A 101 4.47 25.59 27.34
N SER A 102 3.41 24.92 26.96
CA SER A 102 2.03 25.44 27.17
C SER A 102 1.60 25.40 28.64
N ASP A 103 2.08 24.44 29.42
CA ASP A 103 1.87 24.35 30.87
C ASP A 103 2.72 25.38 31.64
N LEU A 104 3.96 25.62 31.13
CA LEU A 104 4.84 26.65 31.73
C LEU A 104 4.33 28.07 31.45
N LEU A 105 3.80 28.33 30.24
CA LEU A 105 3.25 29.62 29.85
C LEU A 105 1.91 29.91 30.52
N GLY A 106 1.07 28.89 30.71
CA GLY A 106 -0.19 28.98 31.45
C GLY A 106 0.02 29.29 32.94
N GLY A 107 1.12 28.78 33.53
CA GLY A 107 1.51 29.04 34.91
C GLY A 107 2.06 30.45 35.14
N PHE A 108 2.72 31.04 34.11
CA PHE A 108 3.35 32.35 34.21
C PHE A 108 2.39 33.53 34.00
N PHE A 109 1.39 33.37 33.10
CA PHE A 109 0.42 34.45 32.84
C PHE A 109 -0.80 34.43 33.76
N GLY A 110 -1.02 33.34 34.53
CA GLY A 110 -2.17 33.22 35.46
C GLY A 110 -1.92 33.79 36.87
N ARG A 111 -0.75 34.38 37.14
CA ARG A 111 -0.40 34.84 38.51
C ARG A 111 -0.61 36.33 38.71
N GLY A 112 -1.85 36.74 38.76
CA GLY A 112 -2.32 38.01 39.30
C GLY A 112 -3.33 37.74 40.41
N GLY A 113 -2.88 37.67 41.67
CA GLY A 113 -3.74 37.82 42.86
C GLY A 113 -4.02 36.55 43.69
N GLY A 114 -3.45 36.49 44.92
CA GLY A 114 -4.02 35.80 46.07
C GLY A 114 -3.53 34.40 46.36
N GLY A 115 -2.71 34.29 47.41
CA GLY A 115 -2.07 33.07 47.91
C GLY A 115 -2.97 31.93 48.27
N ASN A 116 -2.56 30.75 47.92
CA ASN A 116 -2.87 29.51 48.61
C ASN A 116 -1.76 28.47 48.32
N PRO A 117 -1.35 27.59 49.29
CA PRO A 117 -0.20 26.72 49.15
C PRO A 117 -0.44 25.59 48.14
N PRO A 118 0.63 24.99 47.54
CA PRO A 118 0.52 24.02 46.49
C PRO A 118 -0.02 22.69 47.04
N GLY A 119 -1.36 22.51 46.96
CA GLY A 119 -1.93 21.18 47.04
C GLY A 119 -1.53 20.41 45.78
N PHE A 120 -1.06 19.19 45.97
CA PHE A 120 -0.82 18.20 44.91
C PHE A 120 -2.07 18.14 44.00
N ARG A 121 -2.07 18.85 42.87
CA ARG A 121 -3.01 18.58 41.81
C ARG A 121 -2.60 17.26 41.22
N SER A 122 -3.32 16.20 41.57
CA SER A 122 -3.28 14.92 40.87
C SER A 122 -3.33 15.24 39.38
N ALA A 123 -2.26 14.90 38.68
CA ALA A 123 -2.21 14.97 37.23
C ALA A 123 -3.46 14.25 36.68
N GLN A 124 -4.41 15.01 36.17
CA GLN A 124 -5.58 14.46 35.52
C GLN A 124 -5.06 13.66 34.30
N GLN A 125 -4.96 12.36 34.50
CA GLN A 125 -4.48 11.44 33.48
C GLN A 125 -5.42 11.59 32.28
N ARG A 126 -4.88 12.12 31.18
CA ARG A 126 -5.64 12.32 29.93
C ARG A 126 -5.99 10.96 29.31
N PRO A 127 -7.15 10.83 28.66
CA PRO A 127 -7.51 9.66 27.90
C PRO A 127 -6.40 9.30 26.90
N GLN A 128 -5.88 8.08 26.97
CA GLN A 128 -4.83 7.61 26.08
C GLN A 128 -5.42 6.60 25.08
N ARG A 129 -5.13 6.80 23.79
CA ARG A 129 -5.52 5.87 22.74
C ARG A 129 -4.82 4.52 22.97
N GLY A 130 -5.54 3.42 22.75
CA GLY A 130 -4.98 2.07 22.76
C GLY A 130 -3.95 1.87 21.66
N ALA A 131 -3.06 0.91 21.86
CA ALA A 131 -2.07 0.53 20.87
C ALA A 131 -2.72 -0.15 19.66
N ASP A 132 -2.15 0.08 18.48
CA ASP A 132 -2.52 -0.66 17.29
C ASP A 132 -1.91 -2.07 17.37
N LEU A 133 -2.63 -3.07 16.87
CA LEU A 133 -2.23 -4.47 16.84
C LEU A 133 -1.98 -4.93 15.41
N GLU A 134 -1.07 -5.88 15.25
CA GLU A 134 -0.86 -6.59 13.98
C GLU A 134 -1.14 -8.08 14.17
N ALA A 135 -1.77 -8.69 13.16
CA ALA A 135 -2.04 -10.12 13.10
C ALA A 135 -1.74 -10.63 11.70
N ASP A 136 -1.18 -11.82 11.59
CA ASP A 136 -1.01 -12.53 10.34
C ASP A 136 -2.20 -13.49 10.13
N LEU A 137 -2.73 -13.50 8.89
CA LEU A 137 -3.83 -14.35 8.49
C LEU A 137 -3.43 -15.14 7.25
N ALA A 138 -3.30 -16.46 7.39
CA ALA A 138 -3.17 -17.36 6.25
C ALA A 138 -4.57 -17.66 5.70
N LEU A 139 -4.74 -17.55 4.39
CA LEU A 139 -5.99 -17.84 3.67
C LEU A 139 -5.73 -18.88 2.59
N ASP A 140 -6.68 -19.77 2.39
CA ASP A 140 -6.70 -20.64 1.24
C ASP A 140 -6.94 -19.81 -0.04
N PHE A 141 -6.48 -20.32 -1.16
CA PHE A 141 -6.56 -19.62 -2.45
C PHE A 141 -8.00 -19.26 -2.82
N GLU A 142 -8.93 -20.18 -2.64
CA GLU A 142 -10.35 -20.00 -2.92
C GLU A 142 -10.98 -18.89 -2.08
N ASP A 143 -10.66 -18.88 -0.78
CA ASP A 143 -11.11 -17.85 0.17
C ASP A 143 -10.57 -16.47 -0.19
N ALA A 144 -9.33 -16.42 -0.65
CA ALA A 144 -8.72 -15.17 -1.09
C ALA A 144 -9.31 -14.62 -2.40
N VAL A 145 -9.75 -15.51 -3.29
CA VAL A 145 -10.42 -15.15 -4.56
C VAL A 145 -11.84 -14.68 -4.31
N ASN A 146 -12.62 -15.43 -3.53
CA ASN A 146 -14.05 -15.20 -3.32
C ASN A 146 -14.35 -14.22 -2.20
N GLY A 147 -13.38 -14.01 -1.29
CA GLY A 147 -13.58 -13.31 -0.03
C GLY A 147 -14.29 -14.17 1.01
N ILE A 148 -13.98 -13.94 2.26
CA ILE A 148 -14.51 -14.73 3.38
C ILE A 148 -14.80 -13.83 4.60
N GLU A 149 -15.76 -14.25 5.41
CA GLU A 149 -15.89 -13.77 6.80
C GLU A 149 -15.24 -14.80 7.74
N THR A 150 -14.19 -14.38 8.42
CA THR A 150 -13.44 -15.23 9.34
C THR A 150 -13.32 -14.60 10.71
N THR A 151 -13.04 -15.43 11.72
CA THR A 151 -12.78 -14.97 13.09
C THR A 151 -11.27 -15.05 13.36
N ILE A 152 -10.72 -13.93 13.80
CA ILE A 152 -9.30 -13.82 14.16
C ILE A 152 -9.20 -13.92 15.68
N HIS A 153 -8.44 -14.88 16.14
CA HIS A 153 -8.14 -15.07 17.55
C HIS A 153 -6.92 -14.24 17.92
N LEU A 154 -7.10 -13.20 18.71
CA LEU A 154 -6.02 -12.37 19.23
C LEU A 154 -5.76 -12.73 20.68
N ASN A 155 -4.48 -12.77 21.05
CA ASN A 155 -4.04 -12.87 22.43
C ASN A 155 -3.16 -11.65 22.73
N ASP A 156 -3.80 -10.57 23.14
CA ASP A 156 -3.11 -9.35 23.55
C ASP A 156 -3.16 -9.26 25.08
N GLY A 157 -2.18 -9.01 25.80
CA GLY A 157 -2.05 -8.97 27.26
C GLY A 157 -3.32 -8.78 28.11
N ASP A 158 -4.46 -8.42 27.52
CA ASP A 158 -5.78 -8.28 28.15
C ASP A 158 -6.64 -9.58 28.07
N GLY A 159 -6.13 -10.63 27.44
CA GLY A 159 -6.75 -11.93 27.28
C GLY A 159 -7.16 -12.30 25.83
N PRO A 160 -7.65 -13.53 25.63
CA PRO A 160 -8.07 -13.96 24.30
C PRO A 160 -9.32 -13.21 23.84
N ARG A 161 -9.30 -12.67 22.61
CA ARG A 161 -10.42 -11.98 21.98
C ARG A 161 -10.65 -12.48 20.57
N ASP A 162 -11.91 -12.70 20.25
CA ASP A 162 -12.34 -13.11 18.93
C ASP A 162 -12.87 -11.90 18.15
N ILE A 163 -12.25 -11.63 17.01
CA ILE A 163 -12.63 -10.52 16.14
C ILE A 163 -13.11 -11.05 14.80
N LYS A 164 -14.38 -10.81 14.48
CA LYS A 164 -14.92 -11.11 13.16
C LYS A 164 -14.36 -10.10 12.14
N ALA A 165 -13.73 -10.62 11.10
CA ALA A 165 -13.17 -9.85 10.00
C ALA A 165 -13.79 -10.29 8.68
N ARG A 166 -14.19 -9.34 7.87
CA ARG A 166 -14.61 -9.57 6.50
C ARG A 166 -13.45 -9.26 5.56
N ILE A 167 -12.98 -10.29 4.89
CA ILE A 167 -11.92 -10.20 3.89
C ILE A 167 -12.57 -9.98 2.53
N PRO A 168 -12.27 -8.89 1.81
CA PRO A 168 -12.84 -8.65 0.50
C PRO A 168 -12.33 -9.66 -0.52
N PRO A 169 -13.11 -9.97 -1.57
CA PRO A 169 -12.65 -10.82 -2.66
C PRO A 169 -11.44 -10.21 -3.38
N GLY A 170 -10.61 -11.07 -3.90
CA GLY A 170 -9.45 -10.65 -4.67
C GLY A 170 -8.25 -10.21 -3.84
N VAL A 171 -8.17 -10.56 -2.56
CA VAL A 171 -7.01 -10.27 -1.71
C VAL A 171 -5.77 -11.02 -2.19
N THR A 172 -4.61 -10.37 -2.09
CA THR A 172 -3.30 -10.92 -2.46
C THR A 172 -2.37 -11.01 -1.25
N THR A 173 -1.38 -11.89 -1.33
CA THR A 173 -0.32 -11.98 -0.30
C THR A 173 0.36 -10.63 -0.09
N GLY A 174 0.61 -10.28 1.18
CA GLY A 174 1.20 -9.02 1.59
C GLY A 174 0.21 -7.85 1.76
N LYS A 175 -1.06 -8.03 1.39
CA LYS A 175 -2.09 -7.02 1.61
C LYS A 175 -2.35 -6.82 3.10
N LYS A 176 -2.32 -5.56 3.55
CA LYS A 176 -2.72 -5.19 4.92
C LYS A 176 -4.17 -4.70 4.93
N ILE A 177 -5.00 -5.30 5.79
CA ILE A 177 -6.40 -4.93 6.00
C ILE A 177 -6.50 -4.26 7.38
N ARG A 178 -7.04 -3.04 7.43
CA ARG A 178 -7.22 -2.29 8.67
C ARG A 178 -8.64 -2.46 9.20
N LEU A 179 -8.77 -2.95 10.41
CA LEU A 179 -10.02 -2.98 11.17
C LEU A 179 -9.98 -1.88 12.21
N LYS A 180 -10.71 -0.80 11.95
CA LYS A 180 -10.72 0.40 12.79
C LYS A 180 -11.31 0.10 14.18
N GLY A 181 -10.61 0.55 15.23
CA GLY A 181 -11.03 0.41 16.61
C GLY A 181 -11.02 -1.03 17.15
N ARG A 182 -10.27 -1.95 16.51
CA ARG A 182 -10.13 -3.36 16.91
C ARG A 182 -8.76 -3.69 17.50
N GLY A 183 -7.90 -2.68 17.75
CA GLY A 183 -6.66 -2.81 18.49
C GLY A 183 -6.85 -2.94 20.01
N SER A 184 -5.81 -2.66 20.77
CA SER A 184 -5.87 -2.68 22.25
C SER A 184 -6.82 -1.61 22.77
N PRO A 185 -7.49 -1.84 23.93
CA PRO A 185 -8.34 -0.86 24.54
C PRO A 185 -7.54 0.38 24.98
N GLY A 186 -8.17 1.55 24.87
CA GLY A 186 -7.59 2.80 25.36
C GLY A 186 -7.61 2.85 26.87
N ARG A 187 -6.66 3.58 27.46
CA ARG A 187 -6.61 3.82 28.90
C ARG A 187 -7.39 5.08 29.26
N LEU A 188 -7.97 5.10 30.45
CA LEU A 188 -8.67 6.27 31.03
C LEU A 188 -9.80 6.79 30.13
N GLY A 189 -10.54 5.89 29.47
CA GLY A 189 -11.62 6.28 28.56
C GLY A 189 -11.16 6.74 27.18
N GLY A 190 -9.88 6.54 26.84
CA GLY A 190 -9.36 6.78 25.48
C GLY A 190 -9.94 5.81 24.45
N PRO A 191 -9.95 6.16 23.14
CA PRO A 191 -10.42 5.28 22.10
C PRO A 191 -9.47 4.09 21.92
N PRO A 192 -9.99 2.92 21.47
CA PRO A 192 -9.14 1.78 21.15
C PRO A 192 -8.24 2.07 19.94
N GLY A 193 -7.15 1.31 19.81
CA GLY A 193 -6.30 1.27 18.63
C GLY A 193 -6.97 0.55 17.45
N ASP A 194 -6.23 0.35 16.36
CA ASP A 194 -6.69 -0.37 15.19
C ASP A 194 -5.99 -1.74 15.10
N LEU A 195 -6.62 -2.68 14.40
CA LEU A 195 -6.01 -3.97 14.07
C LEU A 195 -5.63 -3.99 12.59
N PHE A 196 -4.38 -4.30 12.31
CA PHE A 196 -3.84 -4.51 10.97
C PHE A 196 -3.63 -5.99 10.72
N ILE A 197 -4.34 -6.54 9.74
CA ILE A 197 -4.24 -7.94 9.34
C ILE A 197 -3.37 -8.00 8.11
N LYS A 198 -2.24 -8.70 8.21
CA LYS A 198 -1.39 -9.04 7.07
C LYS A 198 -1.83 -10.37 6.50
N VAL A 199 -2.30 -10.36 5.25
CA VAL A 199 -2.79 -11.57 4.58
C VAL A 199 -1.64 -12.29 3.88
N THR A 200 -1.60 -13.61 4.04
CA THR A 200 -0.77 -14.54 3.27
C THR A 200 -1.70 -15.54 2.60
N VAL A 201 -1.67 -15.63 1.28
CA VAL A 201 -2.50 -16.56 0.51
C VAL A 201 -1.66 -17.78 0.18
N CYS A 202 -2.20 -18.97 0.48
CA CYS A 202 -1.59 -20.24 0.12
C CYS A 202 -1.67 -20.48 -1.39
N ASP A 203 -0.65 -21.13 -1.95
CA ASP A 203 -0.67 -21.52 -3.35
C ASP A 203 -1.67 -22.65 -3.59
N HIS A 204 -2.33 -22.61 -4.75
CA HIS A 204 -3.23 -23.67 -5.18
C HIS A 204 -2.51 -24.60 -6.17
N HIS A 205 -2.79 -25.92 -6.10
CA HIS A 205 -2.08 -26.93 -6.88
C HIS A 205 -2.33 -26.84 -8.41
N LEU A 206 -3.45 -26.24 -8.84
CA LEU A 206 -3.81 -26.10 -10.26
C LEU A 206 -3.84 -24.63 -10.70
N PHE A 207 -4.41 -23.76 -9.86
CA PHE A 207 -4.67 -22.39 -10.26
C PHE A 207 -3.58 -21.45 -9.78
N GLY A 208 -3.14 -20.58 -10.68
CA GLY A 208 -2.34 -19.41 -10.38
C GLY A 208 -3.17 -18.12 -10.49
N ARG A 209 -2.52 -16.98 -10.34
CA ARG A 209 -3.17 -15.68 -10.41
C ARG A 209 -2.35 -14.66 -11.19
N ALA A 210 -2.99 -13.92 -12.08
CA ALA A 210 -2.44 -12.80 -12.83
C ALA A 210 -3.34 -11.56 -12.64
N GLY A 211 -3.03 -10.73 -11.65
CA GLY A 211 -3.88 -9.59 -11.28
C GLY A 211 -5.25 -10.05 -10.74
N ASN A 212 -6.32 -9.71 -11.45
CA ASN A 212 -7.68 -10.14 -11.11
C ASN A 212 -8.10 -11.45 -11.78
N ASP A 213 -7.34 -11.90 -12.77
CA ASP A 213 -7.63 -13.12 -13.53
C ASP A 213 -6.95 -14.32 -12.88
N LEU A 214 -7.57 -15.49 -13.00
CA LEU A 214 -6.95 -16.77 -12.65
C LEU A 214 -6.19 -17.34 -13.84
N THR A 215 -5.13 -18.09 -13.59
CA THR A 215 -4.36 -18.79 -14.61
C THR A 215 -4.42 -20.28 -14.36
N LEU A 216 -4.50 -21.06 -15.44
CA LEU A 216 -4.51 -22.51 -15.41
C LEU A 216 -3.71 -23.04 -16.59
N GLU A 217 -2.80 -23.96 -16.35
CA GLU A 217 -2.16 -24.73 -17.41
C GLU A 217 -2.90 -26.03 -17.64
N VAL A 218 -3.27 -26.29 -18.89
CA VAL A 218 -3.99 -27.51 -19.27
C VAL A 218 -3.14 -28.28 -20.26
N PRO A 219 -2.74 -29.51 -19.91
CA PRO A 219 -2.05 -30.39 -20.84
C PRO A 219 -3.03 -30.85 -21.92
N ILE A 220 -2.62 -30.74 -23.19
CA ILE A 220 -3.34 -31.26 -24.36
C ILE A 220 -2.41 -32.17 -25.16
N THR A 221 -2.98 -33.13 -25.85
CA THR A 221 -2.22 -34.00 -26.74
C THR A 221 -1.81 -33.28 -28.02
N PHE A 222 -0.82 -33.80 -28.72
CA PHE A 222 -0.41 -33.31 -30.04
C PHE A 222 -1.58 -33.40 -31.04
N ALA A 223 -2.37 -34.48 -30.99
CA ALA A 223 -3.54 -34.66 -31.86
C ALA A 223 -4.59 -33.57 -31.59
N GLU A 224 -4.92 -33.29 -30.34
CA GLU A 224 -5.85 -32.22 -29.96
C GLU A 224 -5.37 -30.85 -30.39
N ALA A 225 -4.05 -30.57 -30.23
CA ALA A 225 -3.45 -29.33 -30.67
C ALA A 225 -3.53 -29.13 -32.20
N THR A 226 -3.32 -30.20 -32.94
CA THR A 226 -3.24 -30.17 -34.41
C THR A 226 -4.60 -30.18 -35.08
N LEU A 227 -5.49 -31.08 -34.65
CA LEU A 227 -6.80 -31.29 -35.25
C LEU A 227 -7.90 -30.43 -34.62
N GLY A 228 -7.65 -29.88 -33.45
CA GLY A 228 -8.65 -29.26 -32.63
C GLY A 228 -9.46 -30.26 -31.80
N ALA A 229 -9.91 -29.82 -30.64
CA ALA A 229 -10.72 -30.66 -29.75
C ALA A 229 -11.63 -29.81 -28.87
N ASP A 230 -12.67 -30.43 -28.35
CA ASP A 230 -13.46 -29.87 -27.25
C ASP A 230 -12.99 -30.54 -25.96
N ILE A 231 -12.38 -29.76 -25.09
CA ILE A 231 -11.85 -30.22 -23.80
C ILE A 231 -12.67 -29.69 -22.64
N SER A 232 -12.61 -30.39 -21.51
CA SER A 232 -13.24 -29.97 -20.27
C SER A 232 -12.18 -29.36 -19.35
N VAL A 233 -12.40 -28.13 -18.95
CA VAL A 233 -11.46 -27.34 -18.13
C VAL A 233 -12.07 -27.14 -16.75
N PRO A 234 -11.38 -27.47 -15.64
CA PRO A 234 -11.87 -27.18 -14.30
C PRO A 234 -11.96 -25.67 -14.08
N THR A 235 -12.93 -25.25 -13.28
CA THR A 235 -13.04 -23.88 -12.78
C THR A 235 -13.03 -23.90 -11.25
N LEU A 236 -12.76 -22.78 -10.62
CA LEU A 236 -12.63 -22.73 -9.17
C LEU A 236 -13.97 -23.01 -8.47
N ASP A 237 -15.07 -22.44 -8.96
CA ASP A 237 -16.37 -22.45 -8.26
C ASP A 237 -17.50 -23.16 -9.00
N ALA A 238 -17.48 -23.17 -10.34
CA ALA A 238 -18.65 -23.54 -11.15
C ALA A 238 -18.59 -24.96 -11.74
N GLY A 239 -17.57 -25.76 -11.38
CA GLY A 239 -17.33 -27.06 -11.98
C GLY A 239 -16.71 -26.94 -13.39
N PRO A 240 -16.54 -28.08 -14.11
CA PRO A 240 -15.83 -28.10 -15.39
C PRO A 240 -16.63 -27.43 -16.52
N VAL A 241 -15.94 -26.58 -17.29
CA VAL A 241 -16.49 -25.86 -18.45
C VAL A 241 -15.88 -26.41 -19.73
N LYS A 242 -16.71 -26.59 -20.77
CA LYS A 242 -16.21 -27.02 -22.09
C LYS A 242 -15.55 -25.86 -22.83
N MET A 243 -14.35 -26.09 -23.31
CA MET A 243 -13.57 -25.15 -24.11
C MET A 243 -13.13 -25.80 -25.41
N ARG A 244 -13.25 -25.07 -26.52
CA ARG A 244 -12.79 -25.53 -27.82
C ARG A 244 -11.35 -25.09 -28.07
N ILE A 245 -10.49 -26.07 -28.37
CA ILE A 245 -9.16 -25.89 -28.91
C ILE A 245 -9.24 -25.82 -30.43
N PRO A 246 -8.90 -24.70 -31.07
CA PRO A 246 -8.88 -24.61 -32.52
C PRO A 246 -7.76 -25.48 -33.12
N PRO A 247 -7.93 -26.00 -34.35
CA PRO A 247 -6.86 -26.68 -35.08
C PRO A 247 -5.62 -25.78 -35.22
N GLY A 248 -4.42 -26.37 -35.11
CA GLY A 248 -3.15 -25.65 -35.22
C GLY A 248 -2.84 -24.79 -33.99
N THR A 249 -3.30 -25.17 -32.83
CA THR A 249 -2.98 -24.49 -31.57
C THR A 249 -1.55 -24.78 -31.14
N SER A 250 -0.72 -23.73 -31.04
CA SER A 250 0.65 -23.87 -30.57
C SER A 250 0.69 -24.05 -29.05
N SER A 251 1.69 -24.79 -28.55
CA SER A 251 1.95 -24.90 -27.11
C SER A 251 2.26 -23.52 -26.52
N GLY A 252 1.74 -23.23 -25.33
CA GLY A 252 1.84 -21.93 -24.67
C GLY A 252 0.73 -20.93 -25.07
N LYS A 253 -0.17 -21.29 -25.99
CA LYS A 253 -1.28 -20.42 -26.37
C LYS A 253 -2.29 -20.30 -25.24
N THR A 254 -2.63 -19.06 -24.88
CA THR A 254 -3.57 -18.76 -23.81
C THR A 254 -4.95 -18.42 -24.36
N PHE A 255 -5.97 -19.04 -23.80
CA PHE A 255 -7.39 -18.81 -24.06
C PHE A 255 -8.04 -18.14 -22.87
N ARG A 256 -9.01 -17.27 -23.12
CA ARG A 256 -9.71 -16.51 -22.07
C ARG A 256 -11.14 -17.00 -21.92
N LEU A 257 -11.45 -17.57 -20.76
CA LEU A 257 -12.81 -17.96 -20.37
C LEU A 257 -13.39 -16.87 -19.47
N ARG A 258 -14.31 -16.10 -20.03
CA ARG A 258 -14.91 -14.95 -19.34
C ARG A 258 -15.74 -15.35 -18.14
N GLY A 259 -15.55 -14.64 -17.01
CA GLY A 259 -16.37 -14.80 -15.80
C GLY A 259 -16.13 -16.10 -15.03
N ASN A 260 -15.07 -16.86 -15.34
CA ASN A 260 -14.75 -18.12 -14.66
C ASN A 260 -13.49 -18.00 -13.76
N GLY A 261 -13.08 -16.80 -13.44
CA GLY A 261 -11.89 -16.50 -12.63
C GLY A 261 -12.20 -15.82 -11.29
N GLY A 262 -13.32 -16.15 -10.65
CA GLY A 262 -13.77 -15.46 -9.45
C GLY A 262 -14.19 -14.02 -9.76
N SER A 263 -13.40 -13.01 -9.38
CA SER A 263 -13.66 -11.60 -9.71
C SER A 263 -13.20 -11.19 -11.11
N GLY A 264 -12.49 -12.06 -11.84
CA GLY A 264 -11.95 -11.84 -13.17
C GLY A 264 -12.30 -12.96 -14.15
N ASP A 265 -11.43 -13.18 -15.13
CA ASP A 265 -11.54 -14.24 -16.11
C ASP A 265 -10.57 -15.39 -15.81
N LEU A 266 -10.79 -16.56 -16.40
CA LEU A 266 -9.85 -17.67 -16.35
C LEU A 266 -9.01 -17.69 -17.63
N LEU A 267 -7.69 -17.55 -17.47
CA LEU A 267 -6.70 -17.63 -18.53
C LEU A 267 -6.17 -19.06 -18.59
N VAL A 268 -6.57 -19.81 -19.62
CA VAL A 268 -6.17 -21.19 -19.82
C VAL A 268 -5.03 -21.27 -20.81
N THR A 269 -3.87 -21.72 -20.38
CA THR A 269 -2.72 -21.92 -21.25
C THR A 269 -2.63 -23.39 -21.66
N ALA A 270 -2.77 -23.65 -22.96
CA ALA A 270 -2.64 -24.98 -23.50
C ALA A 270 -1.16 -25.38 -23.62
N VAL A 271 -0.78 -26.49 -23.00
CA VAL A 271 0.58 -27.02 -23.02
C VAL A 271 0.55 -28.40 -23.70
N VAL A 272 1.26 -28.54 -24.81
CA VAL A 272 1.31 -29.84 -25.49
C VAL A 272 2.13 -30.82 -24.68
N ALA A 273 1.48 -31.87 -24.20
CA ALA A 273 2.12 -32.94 -23.45
C ALA A 273 2.67 -34.00 -24.41
N VAL A 274 3.93 -34.36 -24.21
CA VAL A 274 4.57 -35.46 -24.92
C VAL A 274 4.51 -36.69 -24.02
N PRO A 275 3.93 -37.83 -24.48
CA PRO A 275 3.91 -39.04 -23.68
C PRO A 275 5.31 -39.60 -23.49
N GLU A 276 5.63 -40.07 -22.29
CA GLU A 276 6.92 -40.67 -21.96
C GLU A 276 7.08 -42.07 -22.60
N GLU A 277 6.00 -42.80 -22.66
CA GLU A 277 5.95 -44.15 -23.27
C GLU A 277 4.94 -44.20 -24.41
N LEU A 278 5.30 -44.85 -25.49
CA LEU A 278 4.45 -45.07 -26.68
C LEU A 278 4.28 -46.58 -26.91
N SER A 279 3.05 -46.95 -27.27
CA SER A 279 2.84 -48.30 -27.83
C SER A 279 3.48 -48.41 -29.21
N ASP A 280 3.69 -49.65 -29.70
CA ASP A 280 4.29 -49.87 -31.04
C ASP A 280 3.42 -49.23 -32.13
N GLU A 281 2.07 -49.26 -31.99
CA GLU A 281 1.14 -48.62 -32.91
C GLU A 281 1.27 -47.10 -32.90
N GLN A 282 1.39 -46.50 -31.72
CA GLN A 282 1.57 -45.06 -31.58
C GLN A 282 2.91 -44.61 -32.17
N LYS A 283 3.97 -45.37 -31.93
CA LYS A 283 5.29 -45.11 -32.48
C LYS A 283 5.28 -45.14 -34.00
N ALA A 284 4.67 -46.19 -34.62
CA ALA A 284 4.51 -46.29 -36.06
C ALA A 284 3.72 -45.10 -36.63
N ALA A 285 2.67 -44.65 -35.97
CA ALA A 285 1.89 -43.47 -36.40
C ALA A 285 2.71 -42.18 -36.36
N VAL A 286 3.50 -41.98 -35.32
CA VAL A 286 4.39 -40.80 -35.18
C VAL A 286 5.52 -40.82 -36.22
N GLU A 287 6.13 -42.00 -36.51
CA GLU A 287 7.11 -42.19 -37.58
C GLU A 287 6.51 -41.89 -38.97
N ALA A 288 5.29 -42.37 -39.25
CA ALA A 288 4.59 -42.09 -40.52
C ALA A 288 4.28 -40.55 -40.63
N PHE A 289 3.87 -39.90 -39.56
CA PHE A 289 3.67 -38.45 -39.55
C PHE A 289 4.96 -37.70 -39.80
N ALA A 290 6.07 -38.10 -39.17
CA ALA A 290 7.37 -37.49 -39.35
C ALA A 290 7.90 -37.61 -40.78
N ALA A 291 7.66 -38.79 -41.41
CA ALA A 291 8.04 -39.02 -42.80
C ALA A 291 7.22 -38.19 -43.82
N ALA A 292 5.98 -37.80 -43.44
CA ALA A 292 5.12 -36.94 -44.26
C ALA A 292 5.35 -35.44 -44.02
N SER A 293 6.19 -35.07 -43.08
CA SER A 293 6.43 -33.68 -42.71
C SER A 293 7.76 -33.20 -43.31
N ASP A 294 7.69 -32.27 -44.27
CA ASP A 294 8.88 -31.70 -44.95
C ASP A 294 9.41 -30.43 -44.25
N ASP A 295 8.69 -29.85 -43.33
CA ASP A 295 9.01 -28.57 -42.71
C ASP A 295 9.86 -28.75 -41.47
N SER A 296 11.01 -28.07 -41.43
CA SER A 296 11.79 -27.93 -40.19
C SER A 296 11.34 -26.71 -39.38
N PRO A 297 10.87 -26.88 -38.14
CA PRO A 297 10.49 -25.76 -37.29
C PRO A 297 11.70 -24.86 -36.92
N ARG A 298 12.91 -25.27 -37.23
CA ARG A 298 14.17 -24.57 -36.94
C ARG A 298 14.70 -23.73 -38.09
N THR A 299 14.02 -23.65 -39.24
CA THR A 299 14.46 -22.91 -40.44
C THR A 299 14.81 -21.45 -40.11
N HIS A 300 14.11 -20.83 -39.17
CA HIS A 300 14.36 -19.46 -38.71
C HIS A 300 15.64 -19.31 -37.87
N LEU A 301 16.24 -20.41 -37.40
CA LEU A 301 17.51 -20.41 -36.65
C LEU A 301 18.74 -20.56 -37.58
N GLY A 302 18.53 -20.76 -38.86
CA GLY A 302 19.60 -20.92 -39.86
C GLY A 302 20.34 -22.27 -39.77
N VAL A 303 19.71 -23.30 -39.18
CA VAL A 303 20.24 -24.67 -39.03
C VAL A 303 19.27 -25.66 -39.64
#